data_1d29aae234e0409a11ee5265bd5d0033
#
_entry.id   1d29aae234e0409a11ee5265bd5d0033
#
_cell.length_a   1.000
_cell.length_b   1.000
_cell.length_c   1.000
_cell.angle_alpha   90.00
_cell.angle_beta   90.00
_cell.angle_gamma   90.00
#
_symmetry.space_group_name_H-M   'P 1'
#
loop_
_entity.id
_entity.type
_entity.pdbx_description
1 polymer ?
#
loop_
_entity_poly.entity_id
_entity_poly.type
_entity_poly.pdbx_seq_one_letter_code
_entity_poly.pdbx_strand_id
1 'polypeptide(L)'
;MMKTILLVLGALVSLAAGHIVFTPDTEGVIDYEVKINMHRTLPEDRQKMKSMMPEFRTSQHQLFFRGAESLYKPVEEDVEEDPDFSKEPVKMRFHQPPVEMYFDHATSTRITQQEVMGKEYLIEDSLKLPPWKFGTETRTVMGFTCRQAMYQDIDRKQEIVAWYTPELRPYLGPEIFNTLPGAILEVDINSGERVITAKKLDRRVLKKHELKKPHRGTKVTRTEFKKIMEAHEERSRANGANIIIR
;
A
#
# COMPACT_ATOMS: atom_id res chain seq x y z
N MET A 1 -26.99 -7.40 -80.02
CA MET A 1 -27.22 -8.24 -78.80
C MET A 1 -26.00 -8.14 -77.92
N MET A 2 -26.05 -7.22 -76.97
CA MET A 2 -25.00 -7.02 -75.93
C MET A 2 -25.51 -7.62 -74.66
N LYS A 3 -24.79 -8.62 -74.12
CA LYS A 3 -25.07 -9.20 -72.76
C LYS A 3 -24.29 -8.44 -71.73
N THR A 4 -25.02 -7.76 -70.86
CA THR A 4 -24.51 -7.06 -69.70
C THR A 4 -24.23 -8.05 -68.58
N ILE A 5 -22.97 -8.19 -68.16
CA ILE A 5 -22.55 -9.02 -67.03
C ILE A 5 -22.56 -8.11 -65.80
N LEU A 6 -23.44 -8.39 -64.84
CA LEU A 6 -23.53 -7.73 -63.53
C LEU A 6 -22.54 -8.40 -62.57
N LEU A 7 -21.46 -7.69 -62.20
CA LEU A 7 -20.51 -8.12 -61.18
C LEU A 7 -21.03 -7.65 -59.82
N VAL A 8 -21.49 -8.61 -59.02
CA VAL A 8 -21.83 -8.38 -57.59
C VAL A 8 -20.56 -8.50 -56.77
N LEU A 9 -20.08 -7.36 -56.31
CA LEU A 9 -18.95 -7.26 -55.35
C LEU A 9 -19.49 -7.50 -53.92
N GLY A 10 -19.30 -8.72 -53.41
CA GLY A 10 -19.60 -9.05 -52.01
C GLY A 10 -18.52 -8.49 -51.08
N ALA A 11 -18.84 -7.46 -50.32
CA ALA A 11 -17.99 -6.94 -49.28
C ALA A 11 -18.04 -7.89 -48.06
N LEU A 12 -16.95 -8.64 -47.86
CA LEU A 12 -16.69 -9.39 -46.61
C LEU A 12 -16.35 -8.38 -45.51
N VAL A 13 -17.30 -8.11 -44.61
CA VAL A 13 -17.04 -7.41 -43.35
C VAL A 13 -16.43 -8.41 -42.37
N SER A 14 -15.10 -8.43 -42.25
CA SER A 14 -14.40 -9.15 -41.19
C SER A 14 -14.69 -8.46 -39.84
N LEU A 15 -15.55 -9.06 -39.04
CA LEU A 15 -15.64 -8.73 -37.61
C LEU A 15 -14.31 -9.18 -36.94
N ALA A 16 -13.38 -8.24 -36.75
CA ALA A 16 -12.25 -8.46 -35.88
C ALA A 16 -12.78 -8.54 -34.44
N ALA A 17 -13.05 -9.74 -33.95
CA ALA A 17 -13.22 -10.00 -32.54
C ALA A 17 -11.90 -9.63 -31.86
N GLY A 18 -11.84 -8.44 -31.25
CA GLY A 18 -10.73 -8.01 -30.44
C GLY A 18 -10.54 -9.00 -29.31
N HIS A 19 -9.63 -9.93 -29.46
CA HIS A 19 -9.12 -10.73 -28.36
C HIS A 19 -8.45 -9.74 -27.42
N ILE A 20 -9.03 -9.51 -26.25
CA ILE A 20 -8.35 -8.84 -25.14
C ILE A 20 -7.18 -9.76 -24.80
N VAL A 21 -6.01 -9.44 -25.35
CA VAL A 21 -4.75 -10.10 -24.96
C VAL A 21 -4.51 -9.66 -23.53
N PHE A 22 -4.77 -10.54 -22.59
CA PHE A 22 -4.46 -10.37 -21.19
C PHE A 22 -2.93 -10.31 -21.07
N THR A 23 -2.36 -9.11 -21.04
CA THR A 23 -0.92 -8.95 -20.82
C THR A 23 -0.64 -9.25 -19.36
N PRO A 24 0.31 -10.14 -19.04
CA PRO A 24 0.61 -10.55 -17.66
C PRO A 24 0.99 -9.39 -16.72
N ASP A 25 1.30 -8.22 -17.27
CA ASP A 25 1.72 -7.02 -16.51
C ASP A 25 0.56 -6.18 -15.96
N THR A 26 -0.70 -6.54 -16.27
CA THR A 26 -1.86 -5.76 -15.84
C THR A 26 -2.48 -6.24 -14.54
N GLU A 27 -2.08 -7.41 -14.04
CA GLU A 27 -2.66 -8.05 -12.85
C GLU A 27 -1.60 -8.87 -12.10
N GLY A 28 -1.65 -8.83 -10.77
CA GLY A 28 -0.71 -9.59 -9.94
C GLY A 28 -0.68 -9.15 -8.49
N VAL A 29 0.34 -9.62 -7.79
CA VAL A 29 0.60 -9.34 -6.37
C VAL A 29 2.06 -8.96 -6.18
N ILE A 30 2.31 -7.91 -5.39
CA ILE A 30 3.64 -7.58 -4.90
C ILE A 30 3.64 -7.78 -3.39
N ASP A 31 4.54 -8.64 -2.90
CA ASP A 31 4.76 -8.85 -1.47
C ASP A 31 5.78 -7.84 -0.97
N TYR A 32 5.43 -7.13 0.10
CA TYR A 32 6.29 -6.13 0.75
C TYR A 32 6.62 -6.56 2.18
N GLU A 33 7.85 -6.30 2.58
CA GLU A 33 8.29 -6.33 3.96
C GLU A 33 8.35 -4.89 4.50
N VAL A 34 7.71 -4.66 5.63
CA VAL A 34 7.77 -3.39 6.37
C VAL A 34 8.65 -3.60 7.59
N LYS A 35 9.78 -2.88 7.65
CA LYS A 35 10.72 -2.91 8.78
C LYS A 35 10.69 -1.56 9.50
N ILE A 36 10.44 -1.57 10.79
CA ILE A 36 10.36 -0.37 11.65
C ILE A 36 11.46 -0.47 12.71
N ASN A 37 12.28 0.59 12.82
CA ASN A 37 13.23 0.72 13.92
C ASN A 37 12.49 1.26 15.14
N MET A 38 12.11 0.36 16.05
CA MET A 38 11.33 0.67 17.26
C MET A 38 12.07 1.63 18.19
N HIS A 39 13.42 1.57 18.21
CA HIS A 39 14.21 2.44 19.06
C HIS A 39 14.23 3.91 18.59
N ARG A 40 14.06 4.14 17.28
CA ARG A 40 13.98 5.50 16.70
C ARG A 40 12.58 6.10 16.81
N THR A 41 11.55 5.27 16.93
CA THR A 41 10.17 5.74 17.11
C THR A 41 9.83 6.07 18.56
N LEU A 42 10.71 5.71 19.54
CA LEU A 42 10.48 5.98 20.95
C LEU A 42 10.66 7.48 21.26
N PRO A 43 9.71 8.09 21.97
CA PRO A 43 9.86 9.43 22.52
C PRO A 43 11.07 9.54 23.45
N GLU A 44 11.58 10.76 23.64
CA GLU A 44 12.76 11.01 24.47
C GLU A 44 12.59 10.55 25.92
N ASP A 45 11.39 10.70 26.48
CA ASP A 45 11.03 10.29 27.85
C ASP A 45 11.00 8.77 28.05
N ARG A 46 10.97 8.00 26.96
CA ARG A 46 10.87 6.53 26.97
C ARG A 46 12.12 5.80 26.51
N GLN A 47 13.23 6.46 26.35
CA GLN A 47 14.50 5.86 25.87
C GLN A 47 14.97 4.68 26.75
N LYS A 48 14.61 4.64 28.04
CA LYS A 48 14.90 3.54 28.96
C LYS A 48 14.25 2.21 28.53
N MET A 49 13.17 2.27 27.72
CA MET A 49 12.47 1.07 27.24
C MET A 49 13.22 0.35 26.11
N LYS A 50 14.26 0.96 25.52
CA LYS A 50 15.03 0.34 24.42
C LYS A 50 15.59 -1.03 24.81
N SER A 51 16.06 -1.19 26.03
CA SER A 51 16.61 -2.48 26.51
C SER A 51 15.55 -3.58 26.65
N MET A 52 14.27 -3.21 26.67
CA MET A 52 13.15 -4.12 26.86
C MET A 52 12.40 -4.44 25.55
N MET A 53 12.82 -3.82 24.45
CA MET A 53 12.16 -3.94 23.13
C MET A 53 13.16 -4.37 22.07
N PRO A 54 12.74 -5.15 21.07
CA PRO A 54 13.57 -5.41 19.90
C PRO A 54 13.82 -4.10 19.15
N GLU A 55 15.01 -3.96 18.58
CA GLU A 55 15.37 -2.78 17.79
C GLU A 55 14.49 -2.66 16.55
N PHE A 56 14.21 -3.77 15.89
CA PHE A 56 13.43 -3.83 14.67
C PHE A 56 12.17 -4.68 14.84
N ARG A 57 11.08 -4.20 14.24
CA ARG A 57 9.85 -4.95 14.01
C ARG A 57 9.64 -5.10 12.52
N THR A 58 9.31 -6.31 12.09
CA THR A 58 9.04 -6.61 10.68
C THR A 58 7.61 -7.11 10.54
N SER A 59 6.94 -6.72 9.46
CA SER A 59 5.62 -7.24 9.08
C SER A 59 5.52 -7.42 7.57
N GLN A 60 4.68 -8.36 7.13
CA GLN A 60 4.46 -8.67 5.73
C GLN A 60 3.16 -8.02 5.23
N HIS A 61 3.21 -7.46 4.03
CA HIS A 61 2.07 -6.82 3.38
C HIS A 61 1.98 -7.26 1.93
N GLN A 62 0.79 -7.16 1.34
CA GLN A 62 0.56 -7.47 -0.06
C GLN A 62 -0.12 -6.31 -0.77
N LEU A 63 0.33 -6.03 -1.98
CA LEU A 63 -0.31 -5.13 -2.92
C LEU A 63 -0.90 -5.97 -4.06
N PHE A 64 -2.19 -6.14 -4.06
CA PHE A 64 -2.95 -6.72 -5.17
C PHE A 64 -3.23 -5.63 -6.20
N PHE A 65 -3.05 -5.92 -7.49
CA PHE A 65 -3.34 -4.94 -8.53
C PHE A 65 -3.98 -5.58 -9.77
N ARG A 66 -4.91 -4.86 -10.39
CA ARG A 66 -5.57 -5.23 -11.65
C ARG A 66 -6.09 -4.00 -12.38
N GLY A 67 -5.71 -3.81 -13.64
CA GLY A 67 -6.09 -2.60 -14.40
C GLY A 67 -5.73 -1.33 -13.64
N ALA A 68 -6.66 -0.42 -13.41
CA ALA A 68 -6.43 0.82 -12.66
C ALA A 68 -6.53 0.67 -11.13
N GLU A 69 -6.98 -0.48 -10.65
CA GLU A 69 -7.23 -0.72 -9.24
C GLU A 69 -6.04 -1.36 -8.54
N SER A 70 -5.88 -1.05 -7.24
CA SER A 70 -4.98 -1.77 -6.35
C SER A 70 -5.50 -1.78 -4.91
N LEU A 71 -5.10 -2.81 -4.14
CA LEU A 71 -5.43 -2.99 -2.73
C LEU A 71 -4.15 -3.37 -1.97
N TYR A 72 -3.73 -2.53 -1.06
CA TYR A 72 -2.62 -2.80 -0.14
C TYR A 72 -3.17 -3.18 1.23
N LYS A 73 -2.70 -4.30 1.77
CA LYS A 73 -3.13 -4.78 3.09
C LYS A 73 -2.05 -5.64 3.75
N PRO A 74 -2.07 -5.75 5.10
CA PRO A 74 -1.20 -6.69 5.80
C PRO A 74 -1.56 -8.14 5.43
N VAL A 75 -0.56 -9.01 5.49
CA VAL A 75 -0.79 -10.46 5.46
C VAL A 75 -1.25 -10.87 6.85
N GLU A 76 -2.39 -11.54 6.93
CA GLU A 76 -2.82 -12.16 8.18
C GLU A 76 -1.84 -13.30 8.48
N GLU A 77 -1.07 -13.14 9.55
CA GLU A 77 -0.28 -14.25 10.08
C GLU A 77 -1.26 -15.20 10.77
N ASP A 78 -1.35 -16.44 10.30
CA ASP A 78 -2.01 -17.49 11.03
C ASP A 78 -1.32 -17.61 12.40
N VAL A 79 -1.96 -17.11 13.43
CA VAL A 79 -1.49 -17.24 14.80
C VAL A 79 -1.68 -18.71 15.15
N GLU A 80 -0.65 -19.55 14.93
CA GLU A 80 -0.59 -20.82 15.60
C GLU A 80 -0.62 -20.51 17.11
N GLU A 81 -1.75 -20.77 17.74
CA GLU A 81 -1.87 -20.76 19.19
C GLU A 81 -0.97 -21.89 19.70
N ASP A 82 0.27 -21.55 20.06
CA ASP A 82 1.13 -22.48 20.78
C ASP A 82 0.52 -22.69 22.18
N PRO A 83 0.00 -23.87 22.49
CA PRO A 83 -0.70 -24.11 23.75
C PRO A 83 0.21 -24.11 24.98
N ASP A 84 1.53 -23.94 24.82
CA ASP A 84 2.48 -23.94 25.92
C ASP A 84 2.87 -22.53 26.37
N PHE A 85 2.00 -21.87 27.12
CA PHE A 85 2.20 -20.54 27.71
C PHE A 85 3.34 -20.46 28.72
N SER A 86 4.07 -21.53 29.00
CA SER A 86 4.95 -21.60 30.17
C SER A 86 6.45 -21.34 29.89
N LYS A 87 6.89 -21.17 28.63
CA LYS A 87 8.34 -21.19 28.31
C LYS A 87 8.92 -20.03 27.49
N GLU A 88 8.12 -19.11 26.97
CA GLU A 88 8.67 -17.96 26.27
C GLU A 88 8.44 -16.65 27.04
N PRO A 89 9.40 -15.71 27.04
CA PRO A 89 9.18 -14.38 27.57
C PRO A 89 7.99 -13.76 26.82
N VAL A 90 7.06 -13.16 27.55
CA VAL A 90 5.85 -12.49 27.03
C VAL A 90 6.25 -11.61 25.85
N LYS A 91 6.14 -12.12 24.63
CA LYS A 91 6.25 -11.30 23.41
C LYS A 91 5.09 -10.32 23.47
N MET A 92 5.35 -9.07 23.81
CA MET A 92 4.35 -8.01 23.78
C MET A 92 3.79 -7.97 22.33
N ARG A 93 2.64 -8.63 22.12
CA ARG A 93 1.93 -8.60 20.83
C ARG A 93 1.28 -7.24 20.69
N PHE A 94 1.96 -6.34 20.00
CA PHE A 94 1.34 -5.10 19.55
C PHE A 94 0.41 -5.45 18.38
N HIS A 95 -0.81 -5.81 18.70
CA HIS A 95 -1.85 -6.02 17.69
C HIS A 95 -2.26 -4.64 17.16
N GLN A 96 -1.72 -4.25 16.01
CA GLN A 96 -2.25 -3.10 15.27
C GLN A 96 -3.39 -3.61 14.39
N PRO A 97 -4.58 -2.99 14.49
CA PRO A 97 -5.67 -3.33 13.61
C PRO A 97 -5.25 -3.22 12.15
N PRO A 98 -5.66 -4.15 11.29
CA PRO A 98 -5.31 -4.14 9.90
C PRO A 98 -5.81 -2.85 9.23
N VAL A 99 -4.96 -2.24 8.42
CA VAL A 99 -5.30 -1.10 7.58
C VAL A 99 -5.30 -1.57 6.14
N GLU A 100 -6.45 -1.50 5.48
CA GLU A 100 -6.59 -1.80 4.06
C GLU A 100 -6.69 -0.49 3.28
N MET A 101 -5.88 -0.36 2.23
CA MET A 101 -5.86 0.83 1.36
C MET A 101 -6.16 0.43 -0.07
N TYR A 102 -7.32 0.81 -0.55
CA TYR A 102 -7.75 0.62 -1.93
C TYR A 102 -7.57 1.90 -2.74
N PHE A 103 -7.09 1.76 -3.95
CA PHE A 103 -6.89 2.84 -4.91
C PHE A 103 -7.54 2.49 -6.24
N ASP A 104 -8.21 3.46 -6.82
CA ASP A 104 -8.66 3.44 -8.21
C ASP A 104 -8.10 4.69 -8.91
N HIS A 105 -7.11 4.50 -9.74
CA HIS A 105 -6.44 5.58 -10.47
C HIS A 105 -7.28 6.12 -11.61
N ALA A 106 -8.25 5.35 -12.14
CA ALA A 106 -9.15 5.83 -13.19
C ALA A 106 -10.12 6.89 -12.67
N THR A 107 -10.57 6.74 -11.42
CA THR A 107 -11.48 7.67 -10.74
C THR A 107 -10.77 8.60 -9.76
N SER A 108 -9.44 8.45 -9.59
CA SER A 108 -8.64 9.18 -8.61
C SER A 108 -9.18 9.04 -7.17
N THR A 109 -9.69 7.85 -6.83
CA THR A 109 -10.29 7.56 -5.54
C THR A 109 -9.35 6.75 -4.67
N ARG A 110 -9.27 7.11 -3.39
CA ARG A 110 -8.64 6.32 -2.33
C ARG A 110 -9.65 5.99 -1.25
N ILE A 111 -9.69 4.72 -0.83
CA ILE A 111 -10.50 4.26 0.29
C ILE A 111 -9.59 3.55 1.27
N THR A 112 -9.59 4.01 2.52
CA THR A 112 -8.88 3.36 3.61
C THR A 112 -9.88 2.78 4.58
N GLN A 113 -9.83 1.48 4.83
CA GLN A 113 -10.56 0.83 5.92
C GLN A 113 -9.61 0.63 7.09
N GLN A 114 -10.02 1.09 8.26
CA GLN A 114 -9.20 1.05 9.45
C GLN A 114 -10.08 0.92 10.70
N GLU A 115 -9.65 0.08 11.63
CA GLU A 115 -10.26 -0.01 12.95
C GLU A 115 -9.56 0.93 13.93
N VAL A 116 -10.34 1.65 14.72
CA VAL A 116 -9.87 2.48 15.83
C VAL A 116 -10.77 2.22 17.02
N MET A 117 -10.22 1.71 18.12
CA MET A 117 -10.94 1.43 19.39
C MET A 117 -12.16 0.50 19.18
N GLY A 118 -12.01 -0.58 18.43
CA GLY A 118 -13.09 -1.54 18.17
C GLY A 118 -14.17 -1.03 17.21
N LYS A 119 -13.97 0.16 16.60
CA LYS A 119 -14.88 0.72 15.61
C LYS A 119 -14.22 0.82 14.25
N GLU A 120 -14.84 0.23 13.25
CA GLU A 120 -14.37 0.31 11.86
C GLU A 120 -14.78 1.64 11.20
N TYR A 121 -13.82 2.24 10.49
CA TYR A 121 -14.01 3.44 9.68
C TYR A 121 -13.66 3.19 8.23
N LEU A 122 -14.47 3.75 7.35
CA LEU A 122 -14.24 3.78 5.90
C LEU A 122 -13.96 5.22 5.49
N ILE A 123 -12.68 5.51 5.24
CA ILE A 123 -12.20 6.86 4.94
C ILE A 123 -12.09 7.02 3.44
N GLU A 124 -12.98 7.82 2.85
CA GLU A 124 -12.95 8.14 1.44
C GLU A 124 -12.19 9.45 1.22
N ASP A 125 -11.27 9.45 0.24
CA ASP A 125 -10.42 10.60 -0.08
C ASP A 125 -10.04 10.58 -1.57
N SER A 126 -9.64 11.71 -2.12
CA SER A 126 -9.04 11.79 -3.45
C SER A 126 -7.53 11.52 -3.38
N LEU A 127 -6.98 11.01 -4.47
CA LEU A 127 -5.54 10.87 -4.62
C LEU A 127 -4.89 12.25 -4.63
N LYS A 128 -3.94 12.47 -3.73
CA LYS A 128 -3.08 13.66 -3.70
C LYS A 128 -1.73 13.30 -4.26
N LEU A 129 -1.22 14.17 -5.13
CA LEU A 129 0.12 14.02 -5.69
C LEU A 129 1.13 14.69 -4.75
N PRO A 130 2.01 13.93 -4.09
CA PRO A 130 3.13 14.51 -3.35
C PRO A 130 4.06 15.29 -4.29
N PRO A 131 4.76 16.32 -3.80
CA PRO A 131 5.69 17.12 -4.60
C PRO A 131 7.02 16.36 -4.80
N TRP A 132 6.99 15.25 -5.54
CA TRP A 132 8.16 14.44 -5.82
C TRP A 132 9.25 15.22 -6.54
N LYS A 133 10.46 15.13 -6.03
CA LYS A 133 11.70 15.55 -6.70
C LYS A 133 12.40 14.29 -7.18
N PHE A 134 12.76 14.27 -8.47
CA PHE A 134 13.44 13.12 -9.05
C PHE A 134 14.94 13.27 -8.86
N GLY A 135 15.57 12.25 -8.28
CA GLY A 135 17.02 12.14 -8.12
C GLY A 135 17.68 11.55 -9.37
N THR A 136 18.99 11.56 -9.37
CA THR A 136 19.83 10.96 -10.44
C THR A 136 20.34 9.57 -10.07
N GLU A 137 20.17 9.16 -8.82
CA GLU A 137 20.64 7.88 -8.33
C GLU A 137 19.77 6.73 -8.85
N THR A 138 20.42 5.60 -9.06
CA THR A 138 19.79 4.34 -9.43
C THR A 138 20.27 3.22 -8.54
N ARG A 139 19.42 2.23 -8.30
CA ARG A 139 19.80 0.98 -7.64
C ARG A 139 18.96 -0.19 -8.12
N THR A 140 19.40 -1.38 -7.82
CA THR A 140 18.65 -2.60 -8.17
C THR A 140 17.83 -3.07 -6.96
N VAL A 141 16.51 -3.25 -7.16
CA VAL A 141 15.60 -3.85 -6.19
C VAL A 141 14.87 -4.99 -6.89
N MET A 142 14.91 -6.20 -6.34
CA MET A 142 14.32 -7.41 -6.96
C MET A 142 14.74 -7.67 -8.42
N GLY A 143 15.95 -7.25 -8.79
CA GLY A 143 16.43 -7.38 -10.18
C GLY A 143 15.97 -6.27 -11.13
N PHE A 144 15.11 -5.34 -10.71
CA PHE A 144 14.69 -4.18 -11.49
C PHE A 144 15.60 -2.99 -11.25
N THR A 145 15.88 -2.22 -12.31
CA THR A 145 16.57 -0.95 -12.17
C THR A 145 15.59 0.11 -11.67
N CYS A 146 15.83 0.59 -10.46
CA CYS A 146 15.01 1.60 -9.82
C CYS A 146 15.66 2.97 -9.86
N ARG A 147 14.84 4.01 -10.03
CA ARG A 147 15.21 5.42 -9.97
C ARG A 147 14.75 6.03 -8.66
N GLN A 148 15.51 7.01 -8.16
CA GLN A 148 15.18 7.71 -6.93
C GLN A 148 14.13 8.81 -7.16
N ALA A 149 13.19 8.92 -6.22
CA ALA A 149 12.32 10.07 -6.05
C ALA A 149 12.19 10.38 -4.56
N MET A 150 12.12 11.65 -4.19
CA MET A 150 12.09 12.07 -2.80
C MET A 150 11.16 13.26 -2.58
N TYR A 151 10.62 13.39 -1.38
CA TYR A 151 9.94 14.61 -0.91
C TYR A 151 9.96 14.68 0.61
N GLN A 152 9.66 15.89 1.13
CA GLN A 152 9.42 16.09 2.56
C GLN A 152 7.92 16.23 2.83
N ASP A 153 7.40 15.41 3.70
CA ASP A 153 6.06 15.55 4.25
C ASP A 153 6.13 16.50 5.46
N ILE A 154 5.78 17.76 5.24
CA ILE A 154 5.86 18.81 6.26
C ILE A 154 4.89 18.51 7.41
N ASP A 155 3.68 18.01 7.09
CA ASP A 155 2.64 17.75 8.09
C ASP A 155 3.06 16.64 9.07
N ARG A 156 3.74 15.61 8.55
CA ARG A 156 4.23 14.48 9.34
C ARG A 156 5.67 14.64 9.79
N LYS A 157 6.38 15.68 9.33
CA LYS A 157 7.81 15.90 9.58
C LYS A 157 8.65 14.69 9.15
N GLN A 158 8.37 14.15 7.97
CA GLN A 158 9.02 12.97 7.42
C GLN A 158 9.77 13.29 6.14
N GLU A 159 10.98 12.77 6.02
CA GLU A 159 11.70 12.69 4.76
C GLU A 159 11.40 11.34 4.12
N ILE A 160 10.92 11.35 2.88
CA ILE A 160 10.56 10.15 2.13
C ILE A 160 11.48 10.01 0.93
N VAL A 161 12.13 8.87 0.80
CA VAL A 161 12.90 8.46 -0.36
C VAL A 161 12.27 7.20 -0.93
N ALA A 162 11.82 7.27 -2.19
CA ALA A 162 11.23 6.14 -2.89
C ALA A 162 12.12 5.70 -4.06
N TRP A 163 12.15 4.39 -4.28
CA TRP A 163 12.82 3.75 -5.40
C TRP A 163 11.78 3.06 -6.27
N TYR A 164 11.59 3.59 -7.48
CA TYR A 164 10.58 3.12 -8.41
C TYR A 164 11.19 2.64 -9.71
N THR A 165 10.56 1.66 -10.34
CA THR A 165 10.98 1.17 -11.66
C THR A 165 9.93 1.49 -12.72
N PRO A 166 10.32 2.09 -13.87
CA PRO A 166 9.45 2.28 -15.01
C PRO A 166 9.20 0.98 -15.81
N GLU A 167 9.92 -0.10 -15.51
CA GLU A 167 9.76 -1.41 -16.15
C GLU A 167 8.45 -2.10 -15.75
N LEU A 168 7.82 -1.63 -14.68
CA LEU A 168 6.53 -2.09 -14.21
C LEU A 168 5.47 -1.00 -14.36
N ARG A 169 4.20 -1.41 -14.33
CA ARG A 169 3.05 -0.52 -14.45
C ARG A 169 3.18 0.70 -13.52
N PRO A 170 2.86 1.93 -14.02
CA PRO A 170 2.85 3.13 -13.18
C PRO A 170 1.78 3.07 -12.09
N TYR A 171 1.95 3.91 -11.09
CA TYR A 171 1.01 4.10 -9.99
C TYR A 171 0.79 2.84 -9.14
N LEU A 172 1.79 2.00 -9.00
CA LEU A 172 1.84 0.92 -8.02
C LEU A 172 2.80 1.27 -6.90
N GLY A 173 2.43 0.93 -5.67
CA GLY A 173 3.30 1.12 -4.53
C GLY A 173 2.61 0.85 -3.20
N PRO A 174 3.38 0.72 -2.12
CA PRO A 174 2.86 0.42 -0.81
C PRO A 174 2.16 1.64 -0.19
N GLU A 175 1.13 1.40 0.59
CA GLU A 175 0.40 2.44 1.32
C GLU A 175 -0.06 3.61 0.43
N ILE A 176 0.28 4.84 0.82
CA ILE A 176 -0.05 6.07 0.06
C ILE A 176 0.98 6.39 -1.04
N PHE A 177 2.06 5.60 -1.13
CA PHE A 177 3.15 5.83 -2.07
C PHE A 177 2.88 5.12 -3.40
N ASN A 178 2.00 5.66 -4.22
CA ASN A 178 1.55 5.06 -5.48
C ASN A 178 1.32 6.09 -6.59
N THR A 179 2.10 7.18 -6.60
CA THR A 179 1.89 8.30 -7.52
C THR A 179 3.07 8.56 -8.46
N LEU A 180 4.04 7.63 -8.52
CA LEU A 180 5.19 7.71 -9.42
C LEU A 180 4.91 7.06 -10.79
N PRO A 181 5.65 7.44 -11.83
CA PRO A 181 5.51 6.88 -13.18
C PRO A 181 6.19 5.50 -13.32
N GLY A 182 5.86 4.59 -12.41
CA GLY A 182 6.38 3.24 -12.30
C GLY A 182 5.96 2.61 -11.00
N ALA A 183 6.31 1.34 -10.77
CA ALA A 183 6.05 0.66 -9.51
C ALA A 183 7.12 1.03 -8.47
N ILE A 184 6.69 1.43 -7.29
CA ILE A 184 7.56 1.73 -6.16
C ILE A 184 7.90 0.42 -5.46
N LEU A 185 9.17 0.03 -5.51
CA LEU A 185 9.65 -1.21 -4.94
C LEU A 185 10.29 -1.02 -3.57
N GLU A 186 10.69 0.21 -3.23
CA GLU A 186 11.15 0.50 -1.89
C GLU A 186 10.80 1.94 -1.49
N VAL A 187 10.48 2.12 -0.22
CA VAL A 187 10.28 3.42 0.42
C VAL A 187 11.08 3.44 1.71
N ASP A 188 11.93 4.43 1.86
CA ASP A 188 12.64 4.73 3.10
C ASP A 188 12.07 6.02 3.71
N ILE A 189 11.66 5.95 4.94
CA ILE A 189 11.13 7.06 5.72
C ILE A 189 12.11 7.39 6.82
N ASN A 190 12.56 8.65 6.87
CA ASN A 190 13.50 9.16 7.84
C ASN A 190 14.80 8.34 7.92
N SER A 191 15.39 8.00 6.77
CA SER A 191 16.69 7.33 6.66
C SER A 191 16.77 6.06 7.54
N GLY A 192 15.83 5.12 7.34
CA GLY A 192 15.80 3.82 8.01
C GLY A 192 14.98 3.77 9.31
N GLU A 193 14.23 4.81 9.67
CA GLU A 193 13.24 4.70 10.76
C GLU A 193 12.14 3.70 10.39
N ARG A 194 11.70 3.76 9.13
CA ARG A 194 10.77 2.79 8.56
C ARG A 194 11.11 2.55 7.09
N VAL A 195 11.30 1.30 6.75
CA VAL A 195 11.61 0.89 5.37
C VAL A 195 10.58 -0.13 4.90
N ILE A 196 10.03 0.11 3.71
CA ILE A 196 9.08 -0.78 3.05
C ILE A 196 9.77 -1.28 1.78
N THR A 197 10.02 -2.58 1.67
CA THR A 197 10.76 -3.15 0.54
C THR A 197 9.98 -4.28 -0.11
N ALA A 198 9.81 -4.22 -1.43
CA ALA A 198 9.25 -5.31 -2.21
C ALA A 198 10.18 -6.53 -2.17
N LYS A 199 9.62 -7.71 -1.92
CA LYS A 199 10.36 -8.97 -1.81
C LYS A 199 10.03 -9.95 -2.93
N LYS A 200 8.80 -9.87 -3.47
CA LYS A 200 8.34 -10.77 -4.51
C LYS A 200 7.31 -10.09 -5.40
N LEU A 201 7.37 -10.36 -6.69
CA LEU A 201 6.32 -10.03 -7.66
C LEU A 201 5.78 -11.33 -8.25
N ASP A 202 4.49 -11.55 -8.06
CA ASP A 202 3.76 -12.68 -8.64
C ASP A 202 2.79 -12.17 -9.70
N ARG A 203 3.14 -12.37 -10.98
CA ARG A 203 2.30 -12.00 -12.13
C ARG A 203 1.32 -13.12 -12.41
N ARG A 204 0.12 -12.96 -11.94
CA ARG A 204 -0.94 -13.96 -12.07
C ARG A 204 -2.34 -13.33 -12.07
N VAL A 205 -3.30 -14.07 -12.57
CA VAL A 205 -4.71 -13.70 -12.43
C VAL A 205 -5.10 -13.75 -10.95
N LEU A 206 -5.72 -12.68 -10.47
CA LEU A 206 -6.20 -12.60 -9.09
C LEU A 206 -7.47 -13.43 -8.90
N LYS A 207 -7.58 -14.08 -7.77
CA LYS A 207 -8.83 -14.72 -7.34
C LYS A 207 -9.88 -13.63 -7.06
N LYS A 208 -11.16 -13.97 -7.25
CA LYS A 208 -12.28 -13.03 -7.14
C LYS A 208 -12.36 -12.24 -5.81
N HIS A 209 -11.76 -12.78 -4.74
CA HIS A 209 -11.79 -12.17 -3.39
C HIS A 209 -10.54 -11.39 -3.03
N GLU A 210 -9.45 -11.46 -3.81
CA GLU A 210 -8.15 -10.88 -3.45
C GLU A 210 -8.10 -9.36 -3.62
N LEU A 211 -8.79 -8.83 -4.64
CA LEU A 211 -8.92 -7.40 -4.85
C LEU A 211 -10.39 -7.01 -4.76
N LYS A 212 -10.83 -6.62 -3.57
CA LYS A 212 -12.17 -6.13 -3.32
C LYS A 212 -12.11 -4.73 -2.72
N LYS A 213 -12.93 -3.84 -3.23
CA LYS A 213 -13.11 -2.51 -2.66
C LYS A 213 -13.64 -2.62 -1.23
N PRO A 214 -12.95 -2.06 -0.22
CA PRO A 214 -13.43 -2.03 1.15
C PRO A 214 -14.79 -1.34 1.24
N HIS A 215 -15.68 -1.86 2.08
CA HIS A 215 -17.06 -1.35 2.18
C HIS A 215 -17.61 -1.39 3.60
N ARG A 216 -16.87 -1.91 4.58
CA ARG A 216 -17.29 -2.01 5.98
C ARG A 216 -16.82 -0.80 6.77
N GLY A 217 -17.60 -0.40 7.76
CA GLY A 217 -17.28 0.67 8.68
C GLY A 217 -18.10 1.95 8.48
N THR A 218 -17.94 2.86 9.41
CA THR A 218 -18.57 4.18 9.35
C THR A 218 -17.88 5.04 8.31
N LYS A 219 -18.61 5.50 7.29
CA LYS A 219 -18.07 6.40 6.26
C LYS A 219 -17.75 7.75 6.87
N VAL A 220 -16.53 8.19 6.65
CA VAL A 220 -16.03 9.50 7.10
C VAL A 220 -15.08 10.08 6.07
N THR A 221 -14.99 11.40 6.02
CA THR A 221 -13.95 12.10 5.27
C THR A 221 -12.61 12.04 6.01
N ARG A 222 -11.51 12.30 5.32
CA ARG A 222 -10.18 12.42 5.95
C ARG A 222 -10.15 13.46 7.07
N THR A 223 -10.85 14.58 6.89
CA THR A 223 -10.91 15.65 7.90
C THR A 223 -11.68 15.22 9.14
N GLU A 224 -12.80 14.52 8.98
CA GLU A 224 -13.58 13.99 10.11
C GLU A 224 -12.78 12.92 10.86
N PHE A 225 -12.13 12.01 10.12
CA PHE A 225 -11.29 10.99 10.74
C PHE A 225 -10.14 11.60 11.54
N LYS A 226 -9.49 12.65 11.02
CA LYS A 226 -8.44 13.38 11.75
C LYS A 226 -8.96 13.92 13.08
N LYS A 227 -10.14 14.54 13.10
CA LYS A 227 -10.77 15.02 14.35
C LYS A 227 -11.08 13.88 15.34
N ILE A 228 -11.50 12.71 14.83
CA ILE A 228 -11.73 11.53 15.68
C ILE A 228 -10.43 11.08 16.34
N MET A 229 -9.32 11.06 15.58
CA MET A 229 -8.00 10.67 16.09
C MET A 229 -7.48 11.68 17.13
N GLU A 230 -7.59 12.98 16.85
CA GLU A 230 -7.20 14.05 17.76
C GLU A 230 -7.97 13.96 19.09
N ALA A 231 -9.29 13.80 19.03
CA ALA A 231 -10.12 13.64 20.24
C ALA A 231 -9.77 12.36 21.03
N HIS A 232 -9.33 11.31 20.34
CA HIS A 232 -8.85 10.09 20.99
C HIS A 232 -7.52 10.31 21.70
N GLU A 233 -6.56 10.96 21.05
CA GLU A 233 -5.26 11.28 21.63
C GLU A 233 -5.42 12.15 22.90
N GLU A 234 -6.29 13.17 22.85
CA GLU A 234 -6.59 14.02 23.99
C GLU A 234 -7.14 13.23 25.18
N ARG A 235 -8.11 12.33 24.94
CA ARG A 235 -8.66 11.45 25.98
C ARG A 235 -7.61 10.51 26.56
N SER A 236 -6.77 9.95 25.71
CA SER A 236 -5.70 9.04 26.14
C SER A 236 -4.67 9.76 27.01
N ARG A 237 -4.31 11.00 26.65
CA ARG A 237 -3.42 11.85 27.46
C ARG A 237 -4.06 12.21 28.82
N ALA A 238 -5.35 12.57 28.82
CA ALA A 238 -6.07 12.87 30.04
C ALA A 238 -6.16 11.68 31.01
N ASN A 239 -6.21 10.46 30.48
CA ASN A 239 -6.26 9.19 31.23
C ASN A 239 -4.86 8.64 31.58
N GLY A 240 -3.78 9.38 31.34
CA GLY A 240 -2.39 8.93 31.59
C GLY A 240 -1.85 7.88 30.64
N ALA A 241 -2.61 7.51 29.60
CA ALA A 241 -2.18 6.60 28.57
C ALA A 241 -1.61 7.37 27.37
N ASN A 242 -0.29 7.53 27.28
CA ASN A 242 0.37 8.10 26.11
C ASN A 242 0.41 7.05 24.99
N ILE A 243 -0.66 6.95 24.22
CA ILE A 243 -0.69 6.13 22.99
C ILE A 243 -0.23 7.04 21.86
N ILE A 244 0.95 6.76 21.29
CA ILE A 244 1.43 7.42 20.07
C ILE A 244 0.93 6.58 18.90
N ILE A 245 -0.11 7.05 18.22
CA ILE A 245 -0.54 6.55 16.92
C ILE A 245 0.15 7.46 15.88
N ARG A 246 1.16 6.92 15.19
CA ARG A 246 1.81 7.54 14.04
C ARG A 246 1.48 6.80 12.77
#